data_dd142d37738d2d2949f08ae85bfde57c
#
_entry.id   dd142d37738d2d2949f08ae85bfde57c
#
_cell.length_a   1.000
_cell.length_b   1.000
_cell.length_c   1.000
_cell.angle_alpha   90.00
_cell.angle_beta   90.00
_cell.angle_gamma   90.00
#
_symmetry.space_group_name_H-M   'P 1'
#
loop_
_entity.id
_entity.type
_entity.pdbx_description
1 polymer ?
#
loop_
_entity_poly.entity_id
_entity_poly.type
_entity_poly.pdbx_seq_one_letter_code
_entity_poly.pdbx_strand_id
1 'polypeptide(L)'
;MSRQKISFLLIIFSLSIVVQTADRYFPGSKWDSVSPESLNVNSKNVQTLIDISFEDNSTLGIVVIKNGKIIGEKYAPGYDSSSHGTSWSMAKSYYAALIGISI
;
A
#
# COMPACT_ATOMS: atom_id res chain seq x y z
N MET A 1 48.02 7.85 50.76
CA MET A 1 47.05 8.49 49.83
C MET A 1 46.72 7.53 48.71
N SER A 2 45.52 6.93 48.79
CA SER A 2 45.03 5.92 47.82
C SER A 2 44.47 6.62 46.61
N ARG A 3 45.04 6.36 45.42
CA ARG A 3 44.47 6.77 44.14
C ARG A 3 43.41 5.74 43.71
N GLN A 4 42.15 6.04 43.91
CA GLN A 4 41.05 5.27 43.33
C GLN A 4 41.05 5.47 41.82
N LYS A 5 41.26 4.38 41.07
CA LYS A 5 41.08 4.35 39.64
C LYS A 5 39.58 4.16 39.35
N ILE A 6 38.94 5.22 38.88
CA ILE A 6 37.57 5.16 38.39
C ILE A 6 37.60 4.52 37.00
N SER A 7 37.21 3.25 36.93
CA SER A 7 36.99 2.57 35.64
C SER A 7 35.65 3.02 35.12
N PHE A 8 35.66 3.84 34.06
CA PHE A 8 34.48 4.17 33.28
C PHE A 8 34.14 2.95 32.41
N LEU A 9 33.13 2.20 32.82
CA LEU A 9 32.55 1.13 32.00
C LEU A 9 31.63 1.79 30.95
N LEU A 10 32.12 1.94 29.72
CA LEU A 10 31.33 2.38 28.58
C LEU A 10 30.42 1.23 28.17
N ILE A 11 29.14 1.26 28.59
CA ILE A 11 28.11 0.40 28.10
C ILE A 11 27.69 0.93 26.72
N ILE A 12 28.25 0.36 25.67
CA ILE A 12 27.78 0.59 24.29
C ILE A 12 26.49 -0.19 24.13
N PHE A 13 25.36 0.51 24.26
CA PHE A 13 24.05 -0.03 23.92
C PHE A 13 23.97 -0.04 22.40
N SER A 14 24.34 -1.16 21.78
CA SER A 14 24.11 -1.37 20.35
C SER A 14 22.60 -1.54 20.12
N LEU A 15 21.94 -0.44 19.76
CA LEU A 15 20.56 -0.45 19.30
C LEU A 15 20.52 -1.15 17.93
N SER A 16 20.31 -2.46 17.94
CA SER A 16 20.07 -3.23 16.71
C SER A 16 18.72 -2.78 16.17
N ILE A 17 18.73 -1.88 15.19
CA ILE A 17 17.55 -1.56 14.41
C ILE A 17 17.26 -2.80 13.57
N VAL A 18 16.35 -3.65 14.02
CA VAL A 18 15.77 -4.71 13.21
C VAL A 18 14.92 -4.01 12.16
N VAL A 19 15.50 -3.78 11.00
CA VAL A 19 14.72 -3.40 9.81
C VAL A 19 13.88 -4.62 9.46
N GLN A 20 12.66 -4.63 9.98
CA GLN A 20 11.67 -5.63 9.60
C GLN A 20 11.31 -5.34 8.14
N THR A 21 11.93 -6.06 7.21
CA THR A 21 11.47 -6.09 5.83
C THR A 21 10.08 -6.70 5.86
N ALA A 22 9.05 -5.85 5.77
CA ALA A 22 7.69 -6.35 5.64
C ALA A 22 7.67 -7.26 4.41
N ASP A 23 7.25 -8.51 4.60
CA ASP A 23 7.06 -9.43 3.49
C ASP A 23 6.18 -8.76 2.45
N ARG A 24 6.76 -8.51 1.27
CA ARG A 24 6.04 -7.86 0.17
C ARG A 24 5.04 -8.88 -0.38
N TYR A 25 3.78 -8.63 -0.12
CA TYR A 25 2.72 -9.40 -0.74
C TYR A 25 2.51 -8.90 -2.17
N PHE A 26 2.54 -9.83 -3.11
CA PHE A 26 2.19 -9.59 -4.51
C PHE A 26 0.91 -10.37 -4.83
N PRO A 27 -0.10 -9.75 -5.45
CA PRO A 27 -1.30 -10.46 -5.85
C PRO A 27 -0.97 -11.52 -6.90
N GLY A 28 -1.65 -12.66 -6.82
CA GLY A 28 -1.57 -13.72 -7.81
C GLY A 28 -2.51 -13.47 -9.00
N SER A 29 -3.11 -14.54 -9.52
CA SER A 29 -4.14 -14.46 -10.59
C SER A 29 -5.43 -13.76 -10.15
N LYS A 30 -5.64 -13.65 -8.84
CA LYS A 30 -6.74 -12.90 -8.21
C LYS A 30 -6.18 -12.03 -7.11
N TRP A 31 -6.81 -10.88 -6.90
CA TRP A 31 -6.51 -9.99 -5.80
C TRP A 31 -7.26 -10.44 -4.55
N ASP A 32 -6.56 -10.47 -3.41
CA ASP A 32 -7.21 -10.68 -2.12
C ASP A 32 -7.91 -9.40 -1.67
N SER A 33 -9.14 -9.53 -1.22
CA SER A 33 -9.89 -8.46 -0.54
C SER A 33 -9.93 -8.74 0.95
N VAL A 34 -9.65 -7.72 1.75
CA VAL A 34 -9.63 -7.82 3.22
C VAL A 34 -10.32 -6.61 3.84
N SER A 35 -10.74 -6.72 5.10
CA SER A 35 -11.28 -5.57 5.80
C SER A 35 -10.19 -4.50 6.00
N PRO A 36 -10.52 -3.21 5.88
CA PRO A 36 -9.57 -2.11 6.11
C PRO A 36 -8.90 -2.20 7.48
N GLU A 37 -9.64 -2.61 8.52
CA GLU A 37 -9.16 -2.71 9.90
C GLU A 37 -8.01 -3.72 10.04
N SER A 38 -8.03 -4.80 9.24
CA SER A 38 -6.95 -5.80 9.26
C SER A 38 -5.60 -5.22 8.83
N LEU A 39 -5.61 -4.08 8.16
CA LEU A 39 -4.42 -3.34 7.73
C LEU A 39 -4.30 -1.97 8.43
N ASN A 40 -4.90 -1.82 9.61
CA ASN A 40 -4.88 -0.58 10.39
C ASN A 40 -5.42 0.64 9.63
N VAL A 41 -6.47 0.45 8.84
CA VAL A 41 -7.21 1.51 8.15
C VAL A 41 -8.63 1.53 8.65
N ASN A 42 -9.16 2.71 8.89
CA ASN A 42 -10.55 2.88 9.30
C ASN A 42 -11.48 2.73 8.08
N SER A 43 -12.42 1.76 8.13
CA SER A 43 -13.36 1.50 7.05
C SER A 43 -14.24 2.71 6.72
N LYS A 44 -14.59 3.53 7.71
CA LYS A 44 -15.35 4.76 7.47
C LYS A 44 -14.59 5.73 6.58
N ASN A 45 -13.27 5.84 6.75
CA ASN A 45 -12.45 6.71 5.89
C ASN A 45 -12.38 6.18 4.45
N VAL A 46 -12.28 4.85 4.28
CA VAL A 46 -12.33 4.21 2.97
C VAL A 46 -13.68 4.45 2.30
N GLN A 47 -14.77 4.28 3.05
CA GLN A 47 -16.11 4.55 2.54
C GLN A 47 -16.30 6.01 2.15
N THR A 48 -15.83 6.95 2.98
CA THR A 48 -15.90 8.39 2.67
C THR A 48 -15.11 8.71 1.39
N LEU A 49 -13.92 8.14 1.21
CA LEU A 49 -13.14 8.30 -0.01
C LEU A 49 -13.92 7.81 -1.24
N ILE A 50 -14.53 6.62 -1.13
CA ILE A 50 -15.33 6.03 -2.20
C ILE A 50 -16.53 6.94 -2.53
N ASP A 51 -17.24 7.42 -1.52
CA ASP A 51 -18.44 8.24 -1.72
C ASP A 51 -18.09 9.58 -2.37
N ILE A 52 -17.05 10.28 -1.92
CA ILE A 52 -16.54 11.52 -2.55
C ILE A 52 -16.15 11.26 -4.01
N SER A 53 -15.52 10.13 -4.31
CA SER A 53 -15.11 9.80 -5.67
C SER A 53 -16.29 9.61 -6.63
N PHE A 54 -17.45 9.24 -6.11
CA PHE A 54 -18.69 9.08 -6.88
C PHE A 54 -19.61 10.30 -6.86
N GLU A 55 -19.20 11.41 -6.27
CA GLU A 55 -19.87 12.72 -6.47
C GLU A 55 -19.71 13.20 -7.92
N ASP A 56 -18.65 12.79 -8.60
CA ASP A 56 -18.47 12.98 -10.04
C ASP A 56 -19.11 11.84 -10.82
N ASN A 57 -20.12 12.16 -11.62
CA ASN A 57 -20.85 11.22 -12.47
C ASN A 57 -19.99 10.56 -13.57
N SER A 58 -18.78 11.05 -13.81
CA SER A 58 -17.84 10.46 -14.76
C SER A 58 -17.00 9.34 -14.15
N THR A 59 -17.05 9.14 -12.83
CA THR A 59 -16.34 8.05 -12.15
C THR A 59 -16.96 6.71 -12.48
N LEU A 60 -16.21 5.84 -13.16
CA LEU A 60 -16.66 4.50 -13.58
C LEU A 60 -16.31 3.41 -12.56
N GLY A 61 -15.25 3.61 -11.78
CA GLY A 61 -14.84 2.69 -10.74
C GLY A 61 -13.71 3.24 -9.88
N ILE A 62 -13.62 2.76 -8.65
CA ILE A 62 -12.55 3.03 -7.72
C ILE A 62 -12.12 1.75 -7.03
N VAL A 63 -10.83 1.54 -6.89
CA VAL A 63 -10.23 0.45 -6.12
C VAL A 63 -9.19 1.04 -5.18
N VAL A 64 -9.31 0.73 -3.90
CA VAL A 64 -8.37 1.17 -2.85
C VAL A 64 -7.53 -0.02 -2.43
N ILE A 65 -6.22 0.11 -2.59
CA ILE A 65 -5.26 -0.98 -2.33
C ILE A 65 -4.31 -0.55 -1.22
N LYS A 66 -4.05 -1.45 -0.28
CA LYS A 66 -3.01 -1.32 0.73
C LYS A 66 -2.25 -2.62 0.91
N ASN A 67 -0.93 -2.55 0.91
CA ASN A 67 -0.03 -3.70 1.04
C ASN A 67 -0.37 -4.84 0.06
N GLY A 68 -0.72 -4.49 -1.19
CA GLY A 68 -1.07 -5.45 -2.23
C GLY A 68 -2.47 -6.07 -2.13
N LYS A 69 -3.30 -5.66 -1.16
CA LYS A 69 -4.65 -6.19 -0.96
C LYS A 69 -5.69 -5.11 -1.17
N ILE A 70 -6.86 -5.49 -1.71
CA ILE A 70 -8.00 -4.59 -1.88
C ILE A 70 -8.66 -4.39 -0.51
N ILE A 71 -8.85 -3.13 -0.13
CA ILE A 71 -9.53 -2.74 1.12
C ILE A 71 -10.84 -1.98 0.86
N GLY A 72 -11.14 -1.69 -0.39
CA GLY A 72 -12.40 -1.07 -0.81
C GLY A 72 -12.46 -0.99 -2.32
N GLU A 73 -13.64 -1.22 -2.87
CA GLU A 73 -13.91 -1.06 -4.31
C GLU A 73 -15.38 -0.73 -4.54
N LYS A 74 -15.63 0.04 -5.58
CA LYS A 74 -17.00 0.36 -6.04
C LYS A 74 -16.96 0.67 -7.53
N TYR A 75 -18.01 0.30 -8.22
CA TYR A 75 -18.18 0.50 -9.65
C TYR A 75 -19.51 1.22 -9.94
N ALA A 76 -19.53 2.01 -10.99
CA ALA A 76 -20.74 2.65 -11.48
C ALA A 76 -21.72 1.59 -12.06
N PRO A 77 -23.01 1.89 -12.18
CA PRO A 77 -23.97 1.00 -12.79
C PRO A 77 -23.53 0.55 -14.19
N GLY A 78 -23.53 -0.75 -14.43
CA GLY A 78 -23.08 -1.35 -15.69
C GLY A 78 -21.57 -1.63 -15.78
N TYR A 79 -20.81 -1.34 -14.71
CA TYR A 79 -19.38 -1.64 -14.61
C TYR A 79 -19.11 -2.60 -13.46
N ASP A 80 -18.02 -3.35 -13.56
CA ASP A 80 -17.54 -4.31 -12.56
C ASP A 80 -16.01 -4.45 -12.64
N SER A 81 -15.44 -5.36 -11.84
CA SER A 81 -14.00 -5.63 -11.80
C SER A 81 -13.42 -6.18 -13.10
N SER A 82 -14.24 -6.64 -14.03
CA SER A 82 -13.85 -7.14 -15.35
C SER A 82 -13.98 -6.08 -16.45
N SER A 83 -14.57 -4.94 -16.14
CA SER A 83 -14.79 -3.88 -17.12
C SER A 83 -13.47 -3.20 -17.52
N HIS A 84 -13.30 -2.99 -18.82
CA HIS A 84 -12.10 -2.34 -19.35
C HIS A 84 -12.35 -0.85 -19.55
N GLY A 85 -11.59 -0.05 -18.83
CA GLY A 85 -11.56 1.41 -19.01
C GLY A 85 -10.49 1.86 -20.00
N THR A 86 -10.68 3.02 -20.62
CA THR A 86 -9.66 3.63 -21.47
C THR A 86 -8.55 4.20 -20.59
N SER A 87 -7.32 3.69 -20.76
CA SER A 87 -6.19 4.06 -19.89
C SER A 87 -5.53 5.39 -20.24
N TRP A 88 -5.77 5.92 -21.46
CA TRP A 88 -5.15 7.17 -21.94
C TRP A 88 -3.65 7.22 -21.62
N SER A 89 -3.18 8.32 -21.03
CA SER A 89 -1.76 8.52 -20.70
C SER A 89 -1.20 7.58 -19.62
N MET A 90 -2.04 6.84 -18.88
CA MET A 90 -1.57 5.77 -17.96
C MET A 90 -0.80 4.69 -18.71
N ALA A 91 -1.08 4.49 -20.02
CA ALA A 91 -0.33 3.57 -20.86
C ALA A 91 1.18 3.84 -20.84
N LYS A 92 1.62 5.09 -20.65
CA LYS A 92 3.05 5.44 -20.55
C LYS A 92 3.72 4.78 -19.34
N SER A 93 3.01 4.62 -18.23
CA SER A 93 3.53 3.94 -17.04
C SER A 93 3.74 2.44 -17.30
N TYR A 94 2.85 1.81 -18.06
CA TYR A 94 3.03 0.41 -18.47
C TYR A 94 4.23 0.24 -19.39
N TYR A 95 4.42 1.16 -20.34
CA TYR A 95 5.61 1.14 -21.20
C TYR A 95 6.90 1.29 -20.41
N ALA A 96 6.94 2.20 -19.43
CA ALA A 96 8.09 2.37 -18.55
C ALA A 96 8.39 1.08 -17.76
N ALA A 97 7.38 0.41 -17.26
CA ALA A 97 7.55 -0.87 -16.55
C ALA A 97 8.09 -1.97 -17.48
N LEU A 98 7.57 -2.08 -18.70
CA LEU A 98 8.06 -3.05 -19.69
C LEU A 98 9.53 -2.83 -20.05
N ILE A 99 9.95 -1.57 -20.22
CA ILE A 99 11.36 -1.25 -20.45
C ILE A 99 12.20 -1.68 -19.25
N GLY A 100 11.75 -1.41 -18.02
CA GLY A 100 12.44 -1.82 -16.80
C GLY A 100 12.60 -3.34 -16.64
N ILE A 101 11.70 -4.14 -17.22
CA ILE A 101 11.79 -5.61 -17.21
C ILE A 101 12.76 -6.12 -18.29
N SER A 102 12.96 -5.35 -19.37
CA SER A 102 13.78 -5.76 -20.51
C SER A 102 15.27 -5.47 -20.34
N ILE A 103 15.68 -4.79 -19.27
CA ILE A 103 17.08 -4.47 -18.94
C ILE A 103 17.63 -5.51 -17.96
#